data_2d99af28290955a5c51f727a545011f3
#
_entry.id   2d99af28290955a5c51f727a545011f3
#
_cell.length_a   1.000
_cell.length_b   1.000
_cell.length_c   1.000
_cell.angle_alpha   90.00
_cell.angle_beta   90.00
_cell.angle_gamma   90.00
#
_symmetry.space_group_name_H-M   'P 1'
#
loop_
_entity.id
_entity.type
_entity.pdbx_description
1 polymer ?
#
loop_
_entity_poly.entity_id
_entity_poly.type
_entity_poly.pdbx_seq_one_letter_code
_entity_poly.pdbx_strand_id
1 'polypeptide(L)'
;LHVRSRRQRQMCIRDSIVPELDLPAGAAVRFVFPNAPVQRVTINNGMAMRSWYDILVMDLVRVEDANGIRASEAAIKKLIARENARGIPTSNIVLAGFSQGCAMTLHTGLRLQEKLAGMIGLSGYLPLLGTAEAERAPANQRTPIFLAHGQYDPVVSLPRAQASLAELERLGYDVRWHTYPMPHSVCAEEVADISRFLNEVLAA
;
A
#
# COMPACT_ATOMS: atom_id res chain seq x y z
N LEU A 1 21.11 19.49 17.61
CA LEU A 1 20.01 19.23 16.65
C LEU A 1 20.33 17.94 15.88
N HIS A 2 19.78 16.80 16.32
CA HIS A 2 19.94 15.56 15.57
C HIS A 2 18.93 15.56 14.42
N VAL A 3 19.39 15.81 13.20
CA VAL A 3 18.60 15.59 11.98
C VAL A 3 18.53 14.08 11.77
N ARG A 4 17.43 13.48 12.18
CA ARG A 4 17.14 12.07 11.83
C ARG A 4 17.04 11.96 10.32
N SER A 5 17.84 11.07 9.73
CA SER A 5 17.82 10.83 8.28
C SER A 5 16.44 10.35 7.81
N ARG A 6 16.05 10.57 6.53
CA ARG A 6 14.80 10.04 5.95
C ARG A 6 14.66 8.53 6.16
N ARG A 7 15.77 7.80 6.26
CA ARG A 7 15.85 6.37 6.55
C ARG A 7 15.30 6.02 7.94
N GLN A 8 15.57 6.86 8.97
CA GLN A 8 15.04 6.69 10.32
C GLN A 8 13.55 7.00 10.43
N ARG A 9 13.03 7.93 9.62
CA ARG A 9 11.59 8.26 9.60
C ARG A 9 10.73 7.14 9.05
N GLN A 10 11.15 6.45 7.97
CA GLN A 10 10.41 5.30 7.43
C GLN A 10 10.44 4.08 8.38
N MET A 11 11.53 3.87 9.11
CA MET A 11 11.61 2.85 10.15
C MET A 11 10.68 3.16 11.34
N CYS A 12 10.56 4.43 11.73
CA CYS A 12 9.68 4.86 12.82
C CYS A 12 8.19 4.62 12.55
N ILE A 13 7.70 4.80 11.32
CA ILE A 13 6.28 4.53 10.98
C ILE A 13 5.98 3.03 11.08
N ARG A 14 6.89 2.16 10.65
CA ARG A 14 6.72 0.70 10.71
C ARG A 14 6.67 0.17 12.14
N ASP A 15 7.57 0.66 12.99
CA ASP A 15 7.70 0.18 14.37
C ASP A 15 6.66 0.80 15.31
N SER A 16 6.10 1.97 14.94
CA SER A 16 5.17 2.71 15.81
C SER A 16 3.69 2.43 15.54
N ILE A 17 3.30 1.99 14.33
CA ILE A 17 1.88 1.79 14.03
C ILE A 17 1.28 0.55 14.71
N VAL A 18 2.06 -0.55 14.81
CA VAL A 18 1.55 -1.82 15.35
C VAL A 18 1.05 -1.72 16.79
N PRO A 19 1.79 -1.06 17.72
CA PRO A 19 1.31 -0.88 19.08
C PRO A 19 0.07 0.02 19.20
N GLU A 20 -0.19 0.86 18.20
CA GLU A 20 -1.33 1.78 18.19
C GLU A 20 -2.60 1.13 17.57
N LEU A 21 -2.46 -0.06 16.98
CA LEU A 21 -3.61 -0.78 16.42
C LEU A 21 -4.41 -1.45 17.54
N ASP A 22 -5.71 -1.15 17.59
CA ASP A 22 -6.66 -1.80 18.48
C ASP A 22 -7.21 -3.08 17.82
N LEU A 23 -6.52 -4.19 18.05
CA LEU A 23 -6.90 -5.51 17.55
C LEU A 23 -7.53 -6.34 18.67
N PRO A 24 -8.41 -7.32 18.34
CA PRO A 24 -9.07 -8.14 19.36
C PRO A 24 -8.05 -8.83 20.27
N ALA A 25 -8.34 -8.84 21.56
CA ALA A 25 -7.50 -9.53 22.54
C ALA A 25 -7.33 -11.02 22.14
N GLY A 26 -6.09 -11.48 22.01
CA GLY A 26 -5.78 -12.85 21.60
C GLY A 26 -5.76 -13.08 20.08
N ALA A 27 -5.97 -12.06 19.25
CA ALA A 27 -5.81 -12.19 17.81
C ALA A 27 -4.37 -12.56 17.45
N ALA A 28 -4.16 -13.74 16.85
CA ALA A 28 -2.84 -14.21 16.40
C ALA A 28 -2.47 -13.54 15.05
N VAL A 29 -2.17 -12.24 15.07
CA VAL A 29 -1.78 -11.49 13.88
C VAL A 29 -0.26 -11.42 13.76
N ARG A 30 0.26 -11.80 12.60
CA ARG A 30 1.67 -11.67 12.25
C ARG A 30 1.87 -10.49 11.31
N PHE A 31 2.66 -9.53 11.74
CA PHE A 31 3.09 -8.41 10.90
C PHE A 31 4.39 -8.72 10.17
N VAL A 32 4.39 -8.53 8.85
CA VAL A 32 5.56 -8.71 7.98
C VAL A 32 5.89 -7.40 7.29
N PHE A 33 7.04 -6.83 7.60
CA PHE A 33 7.52 -5.56 7.02
C PHE A 33 8.70 -5.81 6.07
N PRO A 34 8.45 -6.06 4.79
CA PRO A 34 9.53 -6.30 3.84
C PRO A 34 10.31 -5.01 3.56
N ASN A 35 11.61 -5.17 3.37
CA ASN A 35 12.45 -4.10 2.87
C ASN A 35 12.38 -4.06 1.35
N ALA A 36 12.13 -2.89 0.78
CA ALA A 36 12.32 -2.66 -0.64
C ALA A 36 13.80 -2.85 -1.04
N PRO A 37 14.10 -3.28 -2.26
CA PRO A 37 15.47 -3.38 -2.75
C PRO A 37 16.17 -2.01 -2.73
N VAL A 38 17.49 -2.01 -2.67
CA VAL A 38 18.29 -0.80 -2.87
C VAL A 38 18.50 -0.63 -4.37
N GLN A 39 18.04 0.49 -4.91
CA GLN A 39 18.19 0.82 -6.33
C GLN A 39 18.38 2.32 -6.52
N ARG A 40 18.81 2.74 -7.69
CA ARG A 40 18.89 4.14 -8.04
C ARG A 40 17.51 4.72 -8.21
N VAL A 41 17.29 5.93 -7.70
CA VAL A 41 16.01 6.65 -7.80
C VAL A 41 16.26 7.95 -8.57
N THR A 42 15.69 8.04 -9.77
CA THR A 42 15.97 9.11 -10.75
C THR A 42 15.63 10.48 -10.19
N ILE A 43 14.47 10.67 -9.56
CA ILE A 43 14.05 11.94 -8.97
C ILE A 43 14.97 12.44 -7.85
N ASN A 44 15.72 11.52 -7.23
CA ASN A 44 16.72 11.84 -6.21
C ASN A 44 18.14 11.86 -6.80
N ASN A 45 18.30 12.35 -8.03
CA ASN A 45 19.58 12.46 -8.76
C ASN A 45 20.28 11.09 -8.91
N GLY A 46 19.54 10.01 -9.07
CA GLY A 46 20.09 8.66 -9.18
C GLY A 46 20.71 8.10 -7.90
N MET A 47 20.42 8.69 -6.75
CA MET A 47 20.93 8.24 -5.46
C MET A 47 20.39 6.84 -5.15
N ALA A 48 21.27 5.95 -4.72
CA ALA A 48 20.88 4.58 -4.30
C ALA A 48 20.14 4.62 -2.96
N MET A 49 18.90 4.14 -2.96
CA MET A 49 18.06 4.09 -1.77
C MET A 49 17.06 2.93 -1.86
N ARG A 50 16.42 2.58 -0.73
CA ARG A 50 15.35 1.59 -0.74
C ARG A 50 14.14 2.14 -1.46
N SER A 51 13.74 1.48 -2.55
CA SER A 51 12.59 1.83 -3.36
C SER A 51 12.00 0.58 -4.00
N TRP A 52 10.68 0.49 -4.08
CA TRP A 52 10.01 -0.61 -4.78
C TRP A 52 10.16 -0.49 -6.30
N TYR A 53 10.17 0.72 -6.83
CA TYR A 53 10.35 1.04 -8.24
C TYR A 53 10.99 2.42 -8.38
N ASP A 54 11.54 2.75 -9.55
CA ASP A 54 12.11 4.06 -9.80
C ASP A 54 11.01 5.14 -9.89
N ILE A 55 11.26 6.30 -9.32
CA ILE A 55 10.42 7.48 -9.46
C ILE A 55 11.08 8.38 -10.51
N LEU A 56 10.54 8.35 -11.73
CA LEU A 56 11.11 9.02 -12.88
C LEU A 56 10.82 10.52 -12.90
N VAL A 57 9.58 10.91 -12.54
CA VAL A 57 9.13 12.30 -12.49
C VAL A 57 8.13 12.51 -11.36
N MET A 58 8.06 13.73 -10.80
CA MET A 58 7.08 14.11 -9.78
C MET A 58 5.74 14.53 -10.38
N ASP A 59 5.67 14.74 -11.68
CA ASP A 59 4.57 15.43 -12.35
C ASP A 59 3.44 14.50 -12.82
N LEU A 60 2.31 15.10 -13.21
CA LEU A 60 1.11 14.46 -13.76
C LEU A 60 1.37 13.71 -15.09
N VAL A 61 2.51 13.91 -15.71
CA VAL A 61 2.95 13.15 -16.88
C VAL A 61 3.38 11.76 -16.42
N ARG A 62 2.54 10.77 -16.72
CA ARG A 62 2.61 9.39 -16.24
C ARG A 62 3.70 8.58 -16.94
N VAL A 63 4.95 8.91 -16.71
CA VAL A 63 6.04 7.98 -17.02
C VAL A 63 6.31 7.18 -15.75
N GLU A 64 5.84 5.94 -15.72
CA GLU A 64 6.01 5.04 -14.57
C GLU A 64 7.01 3.94 -14.93
N ASP A 65 7.82 3.54 -13.95
CA ASP A 65 8.73 2.39 -14.09
C ASP A 65 7.95 1.07 -14.04
N ALA A 66 7.30 0.74 -15.15
CA ALA A 66 6.48 -0.47 -15.26
C ALA A 66 7.29 -1.75 -14.95
N ASN A 67 8.56 -1.80 -15.34
CA ASN A 67 9.41 -2.96 -15.10
C ASN A 67 9.73 -3.11 -13.61
N GLY A 68 10.10 -2.03 -12.93
CA GLY A 68 10.36 -2.04 -11.48
C GLY A 68 9.11 -2.38 -10.68
N ILE A 69 7.94 -1.85 -11.07
CA ILE A 69 6.64 -2.17 -10.45
C ILE A 69 6.35 -3.68 -10.58
N ARG A 70 6.49 -4.26 -11.76
CA ARG A 70 6.25 -5.70 -11.98
C ARG A 70 7.28 -6.60 -11.29
N ALA A 71 8.54 -6.18 -11.23
CA ALA A 71 9.57 -6.89 -10.46
C ALA A 71 9.24 -6.91 -8.96
N SER A 72 8.75 -5.79 -8.43
CA SER A 72 8.32 -5.67 -7.03
C SER A 72 7.04 -6.44 -6.74
N GLU A 73 6.08 -6.49 -7.67
CA GLU A 73 4.93 -7.38 -7.59
C GLU A 73 5.35 -8.84 -7.43
N ALA A 74 6.29 -9.31 -8.27
CA ALA A 74 6.80 -10.67 -8.18
C ALA A 74 7.47 -10.95 -6.82
N ALA A 75 8.18 -9.98 -6.25
CA ALA A 75 8.78 -10.10 -4.92
C ALA A 75 7.71 -10.19 -3.82
N ILE A 76 6.65 -9.40 -3.88
CA ILE A 76 5.52 -9.43 -2.92
C ILE A 76 4.78 -10.77 -3.03
N LYS A 77 4.51 -11.27 -4.24
CA LYS A 77 3.90 -12.59 -4.44
C LYS A 77 4.72 -13.72 -3.81
N LYS A 78 6.06 -13.65 -3.86
CA LYS A 78 6.93 -14.61 -3.16
C LYS A 78 6.79 -14.54 -1.64
N LEU A 79 6.54 -13.35 -1.07
CA LEU A 79 6.29 -13.21 0.37
C LEU A 79 4.94 -13.84 0.76
N ILE A 80 3.90 -13.63 -0.03
CA ILE A 80 2.59 -14.27 0.16
C ILE A 80 2.74 -15.80 0.09
N ALA A 81 3.40 -16.33 -0.94
CA ALA A 81 3.65 -17.76 -1.09
C ALA A 81 4.42 -18.35 0.10
N ARG A 82 5.34 -17.57 0.70
CA ARG A 82 6.05 -17.99 1.91
C ARG A 82 5.13 -18.11 3.13
N GLU A 83 4.19 -17.20 3.29
CA GLU A 83 3.21 -17.30 4.38
C GLU A 83 2.21 -18.45 4.10
N ASN A 84 1.82 -18.69 2.85
CA ASN A 84 1.02 -19.86 2.47
C ASN A 84 1.75 -21.17 2.81
N ALA A 85 3.05 -21.27 2.54
CA ALA A 85 3.87 -22.43 2.92
C ALA A 85 3.97 -22.63 4.45
N ARG A 86 3.65 -21.60 5.25
CA ARG A 86 3.54 -21.69 6.72
C ARG A 86 2.13 -22.07 7.20
N GLY A 87 1.22 -22.32 6.27
CA GLY A 87 -0.15 -22.68 6.58
C GLY A 87 -1.13 -21.50 6.70
N ILE A 88 -0.71 -20.27 6.34
CA ILE A 88 -1.61 -19.10 6.32
C ILE A 88 -2.22 -18.97 4.93
N PRO A 89 -3.52 -19.20 4.74
CA PRO A 89 -4.15 -19.05 3.43
C PRO A 89 -4.15 -17.57 3.00
N THR A 90 -4.10 -17.32 1.70
CA THR A 90 -4.12 -15.95 1.16
C THR A 90 -5.37 -15.17 1.59
N SER A 91 -6.49 -15.85 1.79
CA SER A 91 -7.73 -15.25 2.32
C SER A 91 -7.61 -14.71 3.75
N ASN A 92 -6.54 -15.02 4.47
CA ASN A 92 -6.24 -14.49 5.80
C ASN A 92 -5.08 -13.45 5.75
N ILE A 93 -4.69 -13.01 4.57
CA ILE A 93 -3.62 -12.02 4.37
C ILE A 93 -4.23 -10.67 4.00
N VAL A 94 -3.86 -9.63 4.74
CA VAL A 94 -4.11 -8.23 4.38
C VAL A 94 -2.83 -7.65 3.78
N LEU A 95 -2.91 -7.07 2.59
CA LEU A 95 -1.84 -6.24 2.04
C LEU A 95 -2.03 -4.82 2.51
N ALA A 96 -1.00 -4.24 3.12
CA ALA A 96 -1.02 -2.87 3.59
C ALA A 96 0.22 -2.10 3.12
N GLY A 97 0.06 -0.83 2.77
CA GLY A 97 1.20 -0.04 2.35
C GLY A 97 0.98 1.47 2.40
N PHE A 98 2.05 2.19 2.70
CA PHE A 98 2.11 3.64 2.71
C PHE A 98 2.94 4.15 1.53
N SER A 99 2.49 5.21 0.85
CA SER A 99 3.22 5.86 -0.26
C SER A 99 3.50 4.87 -1.41
N GLN A 100 4.75 4.57 -1.75
CA GLN A 100 5.09 3.50 -2.70
C GLN A 100 4.55 2.13 -2.27
N GLY A 101 4.44 1.87 -0.97
CA GLY A 101 3.81 0.66 -0.45
C GLY A 101 2.33 0.57 -0.80
N CYS A 102 1.59 1.69 -0.74
CA CYS A 102 0.20 1.76 -1.22
C CYS A 102 0.12 1.40 -2.71
N ALA A 103 0.98 1.99 -3.54
CA ALA A 103 1.03 1.68 -4.96
C ALA A 103 1.25 0.18 -5.20
N MET A 104 2.18 -0.43 -4.47
CA MET A 104 2.45 -1.87 -4.58
C MET A 104 1.31 -2.74 -4.03
N THR A 105 0.63 -2.30 -2.96
CA THR A 105 -0.55 -2.98 -2.40
C THR A 105 -1.67 -3.07 -3.43
N LEU A 106 -2.04 -1.93 -4.02
CA LEU A 106 -3.10 -1.88 -5.03
C LEU A 106 -2.69 -2.63 -6.29
N HIS A 107 -1.48 -2.39 -6.82
CA HIS A 107 -1.01 -3.07 -8.03
C HIS A 107 -1.02 -4.58 -7.89
N THR A 108 -0.43 -5.09 -6.80
CA THR A 108 -0.32 -6.53 -6.55
C THR A 108 -1.68 -7.14 -6.21
N GLY A 109 -2.44 -6.50 -5.32
CA GLY A 109 -3.70 -7.04 -4.84
C GLY A 109 -4.75 -7.19 -5.94
N LEU A 110 -4.84 -6.21 -6.86
CA LEU A 110 -5.76 -6.31 -7.99
C LEU A 110 -5.39 -7.43 -8.97
N ARG A 111 -4.10 -7.84 -9.03
CA ARG A 111 -3.56 -8.84 -9.97
C ARG A 111 -3.29 -10.21 -9.35
N LEU A 112 -3.57 -10.35 -8.06
CA LEU A 112 -3.36 -11.63 -7.37
C LEU A 112 -4.49 -12.61 -7.70
N GLN A 113 -4.13 -13.85 -8.06
CA GLN A 113 -5.10 -14.87 -8.46
C GLN A 113 -5.83 -15.51 -7.28
N GLU A 114 -5.30 -15.36 -6.07
CA GLU A 114 -5.89 -15.82 -4.82
C GLU A 114 -6.55 -14.65 -4.10
N LYS A 115 -7.68 -14.91 -3.45
CA LYS A 115 -8.43 -13.91 -2.69
C LYS A 115 -7.66 -13.47 -1.44
N LEU A 116 -7.54 -12.15 -1.23
CA LEU A 116 -7.03 -11.53 -0.01
C LEU A 116 -8.16 -11.29 1.01
N ALA A 117 -7.79 -11.15 2.29
CA ALA A 117 -8.70 -10.67 3.34
C ALA A 117 -9.08 -9.20 3.13
N GLY A 118 -8.12 -8.38 2.76
CA GLY A 118 -8.31 -6.95 2.53
C GLY A 118 -7.07 -6.27 1.95
N MET A 119 -7.24 -5.03 1.51
CA MET A 119 -6.17 -4.15 1.05
C MET A 119 -6.24 -2.81 1.78
N ILE A 120 -5.10 -2.29 2.24
CA ILE A 120 -4.98 -0.99 2.91
C ILE A 120 -3.95 -0.15 2.15
N GLY A 121 -4.40 0.93 1.55
CA GLY A 121 -3.57 1.88 0.83
C GLY A 121 -3.56 3.25 1.49
N LEU A 122 -2.39 3.69 1.97
CA LEU A 122 -2.22 4.95 2.69
C LEU A 122 -1.35 5.91 1.90
N SER A 123 -1.83 7.15 1.70
CA SER A 123 -1.08 8.26 1.08
C SER A 123 -0.35 7.88 -0.23
N GLY A 124 -1.05 7.16 -1.11
CA GLY A 124 -0.49 6.67 -2.37
C GLY A 124 -1.48 6.73 -3.53
N TYR A 125 -1.27 5.90 -4.52
CA TYR A 125 -2.05 5.88 -5.76
C TYR A 125 -2.00 4.49 -6.42
N LEU A 126 -2.88 4.24 -7.38
CA LEU A 126 -2.85 3.04 -8.24
C LEU A 126 -1.87 3.27 -9.41
N PRO A 127 -0.71 2.57 -9.42
CA PRO A 127 0.23 2.68 -10.54
C PRO A 127 -0.25 1.84 -11.74
N LEU A 128 0.25 2.19 -12.93
CA LEU A 128 -0.13 1.56 -14.18
C LEU A 128 -1.66 1.48 -14.35
N LEU A 129 -2.33 2.57 -14.00
CA LEU A 129 -3.79 2.67 -13.92
C LEU A 129 -4.44 2.25 -15.24
N GLY A 130 -3.86 2.62 -16.39
CA GLY A 130 -4.38 2.27 -17.71
C GLY A 130 -4.36 0.78 -18.05
N THR A 131 -3.65 -0.05 -17.29
CA THR A 131 -3.63 -1.52 -17.49
C THR A 131 -4.47 -2.28 -16.46
N ALA A 132 -4.97 -1.58 -15.43
CA ALA A 132 -5.65 -2.22 -14.29
C ALA A 132 -6.86 -3.05 -14.71
N GLU A 133 -7.69 -2.55 -15.63
CA GLU A 133 -8.88 -3.24 -16.12
C GLU A 133 -8.54 -4.56 -16.83
N ALA A 134 -7.55 -4.52 -17.71
CA ALA A 134 -7.15 -5.71 -18.49
C ALA A 134 -6.41 -6.76 -17.66
N GLU A 135 -5.72 -6.33 -16.60
CA GLU A 135 -4.81 -7.19 -15.82
C GLU A 135 -5.40 -7.63 -14.47
N ARG A 136 -6.53 -7.08 -14.04
CA ARG A 136 -7.15 -7.44 -12.76
C ARG A 136 -7.60 -8.90 -12.72
N ALA A 137 -7.37 -9.55 -11.59
CA ALA A 137 -7.82 -10.90 -11.33
C ALA A 137 -9.24 -10.91 -10.72
N PRO A 138 -10.16 -11.76 -11.17
CA PRO A 138 -11.51 -11.85 -10.60
C PRO A 138 -11.53 -12.19 -9.11
N ALA A 139 -10.52 -12.89 -8.61
CA ALA A 139 -10.44 -13.36 -7.22
C ALA A 139 -10.57 -12.22 -6.20
N ASN A 140 -10.06 -11.03 -6.51
CA ASN A 140 -10.06 -9.88 -5.61
C ASN A 140 -11.13 -8.82 -5.95
N GLN A 141 -12.07 -9.11 -6.85
CA GLN A 141 -13.14 -8.16 -7.21
C GLN A 141 -14.00 -7.72 -6.03
N ARG A 142 -14.17 -8.59 -5.03
CA ARG A 142 -14.95 -8.32 -3.80
C ARG A 142 -14.09 -8.20 -2.55
N THR A 143 -12.77 -8.13 -2.70
CA THR A 143 -11.89 -7.88 -1.57
C THR A 143 -12.05 -6.43 -1.12
N PRO A 144 -12.39 -6.16 0.15
CA PRO A 144 -12.57 -4.79 0.64
C PRO A 144 -11.25 -4.03 0.57
N ILE A 145 -11.34 -2.75 0.18
CA ILE A 145 -10.20 -1.85 0.07
C ILE A 145 -10.41 -0.65 0.99
N PHE A 146 -9.47 -0.40 1.87
CA PHE A 146 -9.36 0.82 2.65
C PHE A 146 -8.34 1.74 2.00
N LEU A 147 -8.77 2.94 1.58
CA LEU A 147 -7.89 3.98 1.05
C LEU A 147 -7.96 5.22 1.91
N ALA A 148 -6.80 5.76 2.27
CA ALA A 148 -6.72 6.96 3.06
C ALA A 148 -5.64 7.92 2.55
N HIS A 149 -5.88 9.24 2.70
CA HIS A 149 -4.97 10.26 2.18
C HIS A 149 -4.96 11.54 3.02
N GLY A 150 -3.78 12.17 3.10
CA GLY A 150 -3.64 13.48 3.70
C GLY A 150 -4.14 14.59 2.77
N GLN A 151 -5.02 15.48 3.28
CA GLN A 151 -5.57 16.60 2.50
C GLN A 151 -4.50 17.59 2.04
N TYR A 152 -3.39 17.66 2.78
CA TYR A 152 -2.27 18.59 2.53
C TYR A 152 -1.00 17.84 2.13
N ASP A 153 -1.13 16.67 1.49
CA ASP A 153 0.02 15.84 1.10
C ASP A 153 0.82 16.52 -0.03
N PRO A 154 2.08 16.92 0.23
CA PRO A 154 2.92 17.59 -0.75
C PRO A 154 3.73 16.59 -1.61
N VAL A 155 3.68 15.29 -1.31
CA VAL A 155 4.49 14.24 -1.96
C VAL A 155 3.66 13.50 -3.00
N VAL A 156 2.47 13.02 -2.60
CA VAL A 156 1.49 12.44 -3.51
C VAL A 156 0.26 13.33 -3.46
N SER A 157 -0.02 14.01 -4.55
CA SER A 157 -1.13 14.96 -4.59
C SER A 157 -2.49 14.28 -4.39
N LEU A 158 -3.39 14.91 -3.63
CA LEU A 158 -4.74 14.40 -3.40
C LEU A 158 -5.49 14.08 -4.71
N PRO A 159 -5.43 14.92 -5.78
CA PRO A 159 -6.05 14.59 -7.06
C PRO A 159 -5.54 13.27 -7.67
N ARG A 160 -4.28 12.90 -7.45
CA ARG A 160 -3.73 11.61 -7.95
C ARG A 160 -4.34 10.43 -7.20
N ALA A 161 -4.53 10.55 -5.90
CA ALA A 161 -5.21 9.53 -5.10
C ALA A 161 -6.70 9.43 -5.48
N GLN A 162 -7.37 10.56 -5.69
CA GLN A 162 -8.77 10.61 -6.15
C GLN A 162 -8.95 9.99 -7.54
N ALA A 163 -8.02 10.17 -8.47
CA ALA A 163 -8.05 9.50 -9.76
C ALA A 163 -7.94 7.97 -9.63
N SER A 164 -7.17 7.50 -8.64
CA SER A 164 -7.07 6.06 -8.32
C SER A 164 -8.38 5.52 -7.72
N LEU A 165 -9.00 6.28 -6.82
CA LEU A 165 -10.32 5.97 -6.25
C LEU A 165 -11.37 5.86 -7.36
N ALA A 166 -11.49 6.87 -8.20
CA ALA A 166 -12.46 6.89 -9.31
C ALA A 166 -12.30 5.69 -10.25
N GLU A 167 -11.06 5.28 -10.53
CA GLU A 167 -10.82 4.10 -11.36
C GLU A 167 -11.22 2.80 -10.65
N LEU A 168 -10.90 2.65 -9.37
CA LEU A 168 -11.31 1.48 -8.60
C LEU A 168 -12.84 1.36 -8.51
N GLU A 169 -13.54 2.48 -8.26
CA GLU A 169 -15.01 2.55 -8.24
C GLU A 169 -15.60 2.23 -9.62
N ARG A 170 -15.01 2.79 -10.71
CA ARG A 170 -15.40 2.46 -12.10
C ARG A 170 -15.27 0.98 -12.40
N LEU A 171 -14.23 0.34 -11.86
CA LEU A 171 -13.99 -1.09 -11.99
C LEU A 171 -14.85 -1.95 -11.05
N GLY A 172 -15.71 -1.32 -10.22
CA GLY A 172 -16.67 -1.99 -9.34
C GLY A 172 -16.07 -2.56 -8.05
N TYR A 173 -14.95 -2.00 -7.56
CA TYR A 173 -14.39 -2.38 -6.27
C TYR A 173 -15.11 -1.66 -5.12
N ASP A 174 -15.25 -2.34 -3.97
CA ASP A 174 -15.74 -1.76 -2.72
C ASP A 174 -14.59 -1.02 -2.02
N VAL A 175 -14.59 0.32 -2.12
CA VAL A 175 -13.53 1.17 -1.58
C VAL A 175 -14.06 2.05 -0.46
N ARG A 176 -13.50 1.89 0.73
CA ARG A 176 -13.70 2.80 1.86
C ARG A 176 -12.67 3.91 1.79
N TRP A 177 -13.11 5.10 1.38
CA TRP A 177 -12.26 6.26 1.19
C TRP A 177 -12.33 7.22 2.35
N HIS A 178 -11.16 7.59 2.89
CA HIS A 178 -11.02 8.56 3.98
C HIS A 178 -9.97 9.63 3.66
N THR A 179 -10.20 10.86 4.11
CA THR A 179 -9.19 11.92 4.06
C THR A 179 -9.04 12.56 5.43
N TYR A 180 -7.81 12.95 5.76
CA TYR A 180 -7.47 13.53 7.05
C TYR A 180 -6.73 14.85 6.87
N PRO A 181 -6.88 15.84 7.79
CA PRO A 181 -6.21 17.13 7.71
C PRO A 181 -4.71 17.00 8.08
N MET A 182 -3.96 16.25 7.31
CA MET A 182 -2.55 15.96 7.53
C MET A 182 -1.73 16.03 6.23
N PRO A 183 -0.39 16.20 6.31
CA PRO A 183 0.52 16.08 5.18
C PRO A 183 0.78 14.61 4.82
N HIS A 184 1.92 14.28 4.17
CA HIS A 184 2.36 12.90 3.87
C HIS A 184 2.79 12.15 5.13
N SER A 185 1.82 11.73 5.93
CA SER A 185 2.00 11.10 7.24
C SER A 185 0.82 10.19 7.56
N VAL A 186 0.78 9.68 8.79
CA VAL A 186 -0.34 8.92 9.37
C VAL A 186 -0.75 9.63 10.66
N CYS A 187 -2.05 9.76 10.94
CA CYS A 187 -2.59 10.36 12.16
C CYS A 187 -3.34 9.33 13.02
N ALA A 188 -3.66 9.69 14.24
CA ALA A 188 -4.32 8.80 15.20
C ALA A 188 -5.72 8.36 14.73
N GLU A 189 -6.47 9.27 14.10
CA GLU A 189 -7.80 9.00 13.55
C GLU A 189 -7.71 7.94 12.42
N GLU A 190 -6.70 8.06 11.55
CA GLU A 190 -6.45 7.08 10.48
C GLU A 190 -6.10 5.71 11.08
N VAL A 191 -5.29 5.65 12.14
CA VAL A 191 -4.94 4.40 12.83
C VAL A 191 -6.17 3.74 13.46
N ALA A 192 -7.09 4.52 14.04
CA ALA A 192 -8.34 4.01 14.58
C ALA A 192 -9.24 3.44 13.47
N ASP A 193 -9.31 4.08 12.30
CA ASP A 193 -10.07 3.59 11.15
C ASP A 193 -9.45 2.32 10.54
N ILE A 194 -8.11 2.25 10.47
CA ILE A 194 -7.38 1.03 10.08
C ILE A 194 -7.68 -0.11 11.06
N SER A 195 -7.70 0.15 12.35
CA SER A 195 -8.03 -0.86 13.38
C SER A 195 -9.43 -1.43 13.18
N ARG A 196 -10.43 -0.58 12.93
CA ARG A 196 -11.81 -1.02 12.64
C ARG A 196 -11.87 -1.88 11.37
N PHE A 197 -11.21 -1.43 10.31
CA PHE A 197 -11.14 -2.20 9.06
C PHE A 197 -10.49 -3.56 9.27
N LEU A 198 -9.35 -3.62 9.97
CA LEU A 198 -8.66 -4.88 10.27
C LEU A 198 -9.54 -5.83 11.09
N ASN A 199 -10.24 -5.32 12.12
CA ASN A 199 -11.14 -6.12 12.94
C ASN A 199 -12.26 -6.75 12.11
N GLU A 200 -12.81 -6.02 11.13
CA GLU A 200 -13.87 -6.55 10.27
C GLU A 200 -13.34 -7.64 9.31
N VAL A 201 -12.21 -7.38 8.62
CA VAL A 201 -11.71 -8.30 7.58
C VAL A 201 -10.98 -9.52 8.15
N LEU A 202 -10.53 -9.47 9.41
CA LEU A 202 -9.88 -10.60 10.08
C LEU A 202 -10.87 -11.44 10.92
N ALA A 203 -12.09 -10.94 11.17
CA ALA A 203 -13.16 -11.69 11.85
C ALA A 203 -14.01 -12.52 10.88
N ALA A 204 -13.91 -12.25 9.56
CA ALA A 204 -14.65 -12.92 8.50
C ALA A 204 -13.93 -14.17 8.03
#